data_97638c57b0de4836367a3f0406247197
#
_entry.id   97638c57b0de4836367a3f0406247197
#
_cell.length_a   1.000
_cell.length_b   1.000
_cell.length_c   1.000
_cell.angle_alpha   90.00
_cell.angle_beta   90.00
_cell.angle_gamma   90.00
#
_symmetry.space_group_name_H-M   'P 1'
#
loop_
_entity.id
_entity.type
_entity.pdbx_description
1 polymer ?
#
loop_
_entity_poly.entity_id
_entity_poly.type
_entity_poly.pdbx_seq_one_letter_code
_entity_poly.pdbx_strand_id
1 'polypeptide(L)'
;MELIVAVYDDWGIGREGTQPIALSADRKFFRQMTKGAMVIVGRRTIDDFPGKQPLPGRVNVALTRQDMQIPGFTVVNSPEEAAQLGKNAERAMVIGGGSIYRQMLPYCDTAYITKVHTTPNSDTYFPNLDADPAWCLTEVLQSGEENGIGYEMCLYKRV
;
A
#
# COMPACT_ATOMS: atom_id res chain seq x y z
N MET A 1 -9.25 -8.78 3.04
CA MET A 1 -8.72 -7.62 2.33
C MET A 1 -7.20 -7.69 2.32
N GLU A 2 -6.58 -7.17 1.30
CA GLU A 2 -5.13 -7.20 1.11
C GLU A 2 -4.55 -5.80 1.22
N LEU A 3 -3.23 -5.71 1.43
CA LEU A 3 -2.49 -4.46 1.31
C LEU A 3 -1.22 -4.69 0.50
N ILE A 4 -0.68 -3.62 -0.06
CA ILE A 4 0.58 -3.62 -0.79
C ILE A 4 1.38 -2.39 -0.39
N VAL A 5 2.65 -2.58 -0.08
CA VAL A 5 3.54 -1.51 0.40
C VAL A 5 4.99 -1.84 0.11
N ALA A 6 5.80 -0.83 -0.15
CA ALA A 6 7.26 -0.95 -0.19
C ALA A 6 7.84 -0.36 1.08
N VAL A 7 8.71 -1.10 1.76
CA VAL A 7 9.34 -0.67 3.00
C VAL A 7 10.86 -0.72 2.86
N TYR A 8 11.54 0.19 3.54
CA TYR A 8 13.00 0.17 3.67
C TYR A 8 13.40 -0.76 4.83
N ASP A 9 14.70 -0.93 5.04
CA ASP A 9 15.20 -1.86 6.07
C ASP A 9 14.72 -1.53 7.48
N ASP A 10 14.40 -0.26 7.74
CA ASP A 10 13.85 0.21 9.03
C ASP A 10 12.31 0.26 9.05
N TRP A 11 11.65 -0.32 8.03
CA TRP A 11 10.19 -0.25 7.83
C TRP A 11 9.69 1.16 7.54
N GLY A 12 10.59 2.06 7.15
CA GLY A 12 10.21 3.37 6.63
C GLY A 12 9.52 3.24 5.29
N ILE A 13 8.54 4.11 5.03
CA ILE A 13 7.76 4.09 3.78
C ILE A 13 7.75 5.42 3.05
N GLY A 14 8.25 6.48 3.65
CA GLY A 14 8.28 7.75 2.98
C GLY A 14 8.78 8.90 3.83
N ARG A 15 8.98 10.02 3.16
CA ARG A 15 9.36 11.30 3.75
C ARG A 15 8.66 12.42 2.99
N GLU A 16 8.04 13.34 3.73
CA GLU A 16 7.32 14.48 3.16
C GLU A 16 6.28 14.07 2.12
N GLY A 17 5.62 12.92 2.35
CA GLY A 17 4.57 12.40 1.49
C GLY A 17 5.02 11.62 0.28
N THR A 18 6.33 11.44 0.07
CA THR A 18 6.87 10.71 -1.09
C THR A 18 7.85 9.61 -0.66
N GLN A 19 8.11 8.66 -1.56
CA GLN A 19 9.18 7.67 -1.36
C GLN A 19 10.51 8.26 -1.83
N PRO A 20 11.52 8.39 -0.94
CA PRO A 20 12.85 8.89 -1.36
C PRO A 20 13.52 8.02 -2.42
N ILE A 21 13.30 6.71 -2.35
CA ILE A 21 13.85 5.75 -3.31
C ILE A 21 12.68 4.88 -3.79
N ALA A 22 12.38 4.98 -5.09
CA ALA A 22 11.33 4.20 -5.73
C ALA A 22 11.93 3.39 -6.87
N LEU A 23 11.79 2.06 -6.81
CA LEU A 23 12.34 1.16 -7.81
C LEU A 23 11.33 0.90 -8.93
N SER A 24 11.82 0.84 -10.18
CA SER A 24 10.96 0.52 -11.32
C SER A 24 10.39 -0.89 -11.22
N ALA A 25 11.16 -1.83 -10.66
CA ALA A 25 10.68 -3.19 -10.40
C ALA A 25 9.48 -3.20 -9.46
N ASP A 26 9.50 -2.36 -8.43
CA ASP A 26 8.38 -2.25 -7.49
C ASP A 26 7.15 -1.61 -8.14
N ARG A 27 7.33 -0.58 -8.96
CA ARG A 27 6.21 0.03 -9.69
C ARG A 27 5.54 -0.96 -10.63
N LYS A 28 6.34 -1.81 -11.30
CA LYS A 28 5.82 -2.86 -12.16
C LYS A 28 5.04 -3.89 -11.35
N PHE A 29 5.59 -4.32 -10.23
CA PHE A 29 4.94 -5.26 -9.32
C PHE A 29 3.60 -4.69 -8.82
N PHE A 30 3.59 -3.43 -8.39
CA PHE A 30 2.39 -2.73 -7.94
C PHE A 30 1.31 -2.74 -9.03
N ARG A 31 1.68 -2.38 -10.25
CA ARG A 31 0.71 -2.37 -11.36
C ARG A 31 0.14 -3.77 -11.63
N GLN A 32 0.99 -4.79 -11.61
CA GLN A 32 0.57 -6.17 -11.83
C GLN A 32 -0.39 -6.63 -10.74
N MET A 33 -0.09 -6.31 -9.49
CA MET A 33 -0.88 -6.78 -8.35
C MET A 33 -2.21 -6.04 -8.21
N THR A 34 -2.25 -4.76 -8.57
CA THR A 34 -3.46 -3.94 -8.40
C THR A 34 -4.36 -3.90 -9.62
N LYS A 35 -3.92 -4.43 -10.75
CA LYS A 35 -4.70 -4.41 -11.99
C LYS A 35 -6.06 -5.06 -11.79
N GLY A 36 -7.13 -4.32 -12.13
CA GLY A 36 -8.50 -4.80 -11.99
C GLY A 36 -9.04 -4.83 -10.56
N ALA A 37 -8.23 -4.45 -9.58
CA ALA A 37 -8.64 -4.46 -8.18
C ALA A 37 -9.32 -3.16 -7.76
N MET A 38 -10.04 -3.20 -6.63
CA MET A 38 -10.41 -2.01 -5.90
C MET A 38 -9.20 -1.56 -5.08
N VAL A 39 -8.79 -0.30 -5.20
CA VAL A 39 -7.68 0.24 -4.40
C VAL A 39 -8.23 1.26 -3.40
N ILE A 40 -7.76 1.18 -2.17
CA ILE A 40 -8.16 2.06 -1.07
C ILE A 40 -6.97 2.93 -0.71
N VAL A 41 -7.15 4.24 -0.80
CA VAL A 41 -6.06 5.21 -0.72
C VAL A 41 -6.47 6.41 0.12
N GLY A 42 -5.50 7.01 0.81
CA GLY A 42 -5.71 8.24 1.57
C GLY A 42 -5.62 9.48 0.69
N ARG A 43 -6.25 10.56 1.15
CA ARG A 43 -6.32 11.84 0.44
C ARG A 43 -4.94 12.39 0.04
N ARG A 44 -3.95 12.32 0.93
CA ARG A 44 -2.61 12.85 0.67
C ARG A 44 -1.86 12.07 -0.41
N THR A 45 -2.06 10.76 -0.45
CA THR A 45 -1.41 9.91 -1.45
C THR A 45 -1.93 10.19 -2.85
N ILE A 46 -3.20 10.60 -2.97
CA ILE A 46 -3.78 10.98 -4.25
C ILE A 46 -3.02 12.16 -4.87
N ASP A 47 -2.50 13.07 -4.06
CA ASP A 47 -1.73 14.21 -4.56
C ASP A 47 -0.44 13.79 -5.26
N ASP A 48 0.08 12.57 -4.99
CA ASP A 48 1.25 12.01 -5.65
C ASP A 48 0.90 11.21 -6.91
N PHE A 49 -0.38 10.99 -7.18
CA PHE A 49 -0.78 10.29 -8.41
C PHE A 49 -0.51 11.17 -9.63
N PRO A 50 -0.16 10.58 -10.80
CA PRO A 50 0.04 11.36 -12.02
C PRO A 50 -1.18 12.22 -12.33
N GLY A 51 -0.99 13.54 -12.34
CA GLY A 51 -2.07 14.50 -12.57
C GLY A 51 -3.15 14.49 -11.51
N LYS A 52 -2.91 13.89 -10.34
CA LYS A 52 -3.89 13.69 -9.26
C LYS A 52 -5.15 12.96 -9.75
N GLN A 53 -4.98 12.11 -10.74
CA GLN A 53 -6.08 11.35 -11.36
C GLN A 53 -6.18 9.95 -10.75
N PRO A 54 -7.37 9.32 -10.79
CA PRO A 54 -7.52 7.93 -10.35
C PRO A 54 -6.63 7.01 -11.16
N LEU A 55 -6.21 5.91 -10.55
CA LEU A 55 -5.39 4.91 -11.23
C LEU A 55 -6.24 4.19 -12.28
N PRO A 56 -5.80 4.17 -13.55
CA PRO A 56 -6.59 3.54 -14.62
C PRO A 56 -6.72 2.03 -14.43
N GLY A 57 -7.85 1.48 -14.84
CA GLY A 57 -8.10 0.04 -14.77
C GLY A 57 -8.38 -0.50 -13.37
N ARG A 58 -8.67 0.38 -12.42
CA ARG A 58 -8.98 0.02 -11.03
C ARG A 58 -10.19 0.78 -10.54
N VAL A 59 -10.86 0.26 -9.51
CA VAL A 59 -11.89 1.01 -8.79
C VAL A 59 -11.19 1.76 -7.67
N ASN A 60 -11.26 3.09 -7.70
CA ASN A 60 -10.50 3.95 -6.79
C ASN A 60 -11.39 4.41 -5.64
N VAL A 61 -11.05 4.04 -4.41
CA VAL A 61 -11.75 4.43 -3.19
C VAL A 61 -10.83 5.32 -2.35
N ALA A 62 -11.31 6.53 -2.06
CA ALA A 62 -10.59 7.47 -1.21
C ALA A 62 -11.16 7.44 0.20
N LEU A 63 -10.30 7.17 1.18
CA LEU A 63 -10.67 7.19 2.59
C LEU A 63 -10.19 8.52 3.19
N THR A 64 -11.12 9.36 3.60
CA THR A 64 -10.86 10.66 4.21
C THR A 64 -11.94 11.01 5.22
N ARG A 65 -11.57 11.73 6.28
CA ARG A 65 -12.54 12.22 7.25
C ARG A 65 -13.30 13.45 6.74
N GLN A 66 -12.80 14.07 5.68
CA GLN A 66 -13.42 15.27 5.11
C GLN A 66 -14.65 14.91 4.29
N ASP A 67 -15.70 15.71 4.43
CA ASP A 67 -16.90 15.59 3.60
C ASP A 67 -16.61 16.30 2.27
N MET A 68 -16.14 15.55 1.31
CA MET A 68 -15.73 16.07 0.01
C MET A 68 -15.93 15.03 -1.08
N GLN A 69 -16.04 15.51 -2.31
CA GLN A 69 -16.04 14.66 -3.50
C GLN A 69 -14.69 14.80 -4.20
N ILE A 70 -14.18 13.69 -4.72
CA ILE A 70 -12.96 13.68 -5.50
C ILE A 70 -13.28 13.01 -6.84
N PRO A 71 -13.18 13.75 -7.97
CA PRO A 71 -13.56 13.20 -9.27
C PRO A 71 -12.85 11.88 -9.60
N GLY A 72 -13.62 10.87 -9.98
CA GLY A 72 -13.10 9.55 -10.32
C GLY A 72 -12.88 8.62 -9.14
N PHE A 73 -13.14 9.09 -7.92
CA PHE A 73 -13.01 8.30 -6.69
C PHE A 73 -14.36 8.13 -6.02
N THR A 74 -14.56 6.94 -5.42
CA THR A 74 -15.61 6.75 -4.43
C THR A 74 -15.04 7.19 -3.09
N VAL A 75 -15.65 8.18 -2.46
CA VAL A 75 -15.17 8.72 -1.18
C VAL A 75 -15.90 8.03 -0.04
N VAL A 76 -15.13 7.52 0.93
CA VAL A 76 -15.65 6.96 2.18
C VAL A 76 -15.00 7.68 3.36
N ASN A 77 -15.68 7.70 4.50
CA ASN A 77 -15.28 8.53 5.63
C ASN A 77 -14.82 7.72 6.86
N SER A 78 -14.87 6.40 6.77
CA SER A 78 -14.42 5.53 7.87
C SER A 78 -13.77 4.27 7.35
N PRO A 79 -12.85 3.67 8.14
CA PRO A 79 -12.28 2.36 7.79
C PRO A 79 -13.34 1.28 7.62
N GLU A 80 -14.41 1.33 8.40
CA GLU A 80 -15.52 0.38 8.34
C GLU A 80 -16.24 0.45 6.98
N GLU A 81 -16.48 1.65 6.47
CA GLU A 81 -17.08 1.84 5.15
C GLU A 81 -16.18 1.28 4.05
N ALA A 82 -14.86 1.56 4.14
CA ALA A 82 -13.89 1.04 3.19
C ALA A 82 -13.85 -0.49 3.21
N ALA A 83 -13.84 -1.08 4.40
CA ALA A 83 -13.85 -2.52 4.57
C ALA A 83 -15.12 -3.16 4.01
N GLN A 84 -16.26 -2.51 4.19
CA GLN A 84 -17.53 -3.01 3.67
C GLN A 84 -17.54 -3.01 2.15
N LEU A 85 -17.04 -1.98 1.51
CA LEU A 85 -16.88 -1.96 0.05
C LEU A 85 -15.93 -3.06 -0.41
N GLY A 86 -14.83 -3.26 0.32
CA GLY A 86 -13.85 -4.28 -0.01
C GLY A 86 -14.42 -5.70 0.03
N LYS A 87 -15.34 -5.99 0.94
CA LYS A 87 -16.01 -7.30 1.02
C LYS A 87 -16.82 -7.61 -0.22
N ASN A 88 -17.35 -6.60 -0.90
CA ASN A 88 -18.18 -6.77 -2.08
C ASN A 88 -17.37 -6.76 -3.38
N ALA A 89 -16.08 -6.52 -3.31
CA ALA A 89 -15.19 -6.53 -4.47
C ALA A 89 -14.54 -7.92 -4.62
N GLU A 90 -14.24 -8.30 -5.85
CA GLU A 90 -13.49 -9.54 -6.10
C GLU A 90 -12.11 -9.47 -5.44
N ARG A 91 -11.49 -8.28 -5.47
CA ARG A 91 -10.20 -8.05 -4.85
C ARG A 91 -10.10 -6.60 -4.40
N ALA A 92 -9.70 -6.38 -3.16
CA ALA A 92 -9.51 -5.04 -2.61
C ALA A 92 -8.14 -4.93 -1.95
N MET A 93 -7.41 -3.88 -2.29
CA MET A 93 -6.04 -3.65 -1.81
C MET A 93 -5.89 -2.24 -1.23
N VAL A 94 -5.35 -2.16 -0.03
CA VAL A 94 -4.97 -0.90 0.62
C VAL A 94 -3.61 -0.49 0.08
N ILE A 95 -3.51 0.73 -0.45
CA ILE A 95 -2.29 1.18 -1.13
C ILE A 95 -1.60 2.38 -0.47
N GLY A 96 -2.11 2.86 0.64
CA GLY A 96 -1.43 3.88 1.45
C GLY A 96 -2.20 5.17 1.63
N GLY A 97 -1.63 6.16 2.24
CA GLY A 97 -0.32 6.16 2.92
C GLY A 97 -0.35 5.65 4.35
N GLY A 98 0.64 6.10 5.13
CA GLY A 98 0.91 5.55 6.46
C GLY A 98 -0.28 5.48 7.39
N SER A 99 -1.06 6.56 7.48
CA SER A 99 -2.27 6.61 8.31
C SER A 99 -3.31 5.58 7.85
N ILE A 100 -3.48 5.43 6.53
CA ILE A 100 -4.46 4.52 5.96
C ILE A 100 -4.04 3.07 6.17
N TYR A 101 -2.75 2.76 6.03
CA TYR A 101 -2.24 1.43 6.36
C TYR A 101 -2.59 1.05 7.80
N ARG A 102 -2.34 1.96 8.76
CA ARG A 102 -2.62 1.69 10.17
C ARG A 102 -4.11 1.48 10.43
N GLN A 103 -4.95 2.31 9.82
CA GLN A 103 -6.41 2.21 10.01
C GLN A 103 -6.97 0.94 9.38
N MET A 104 -6.41 0.49 8.25
CA MET A 104 -6.95 -0.64 7.49
C MET A 104 -6.28 -1.97 7.83
N LEU A 105 -5.10 -1.96 8.46
CA LEU A 105 -4.39 -3.20 8.80
C LEU A 105 -5.25 -4.22 9.56
N PRO A 106 -6.08 -3.82 10.54
CA PRO A 106 -6.96 -4.78 11.24
C PRO A 106 -7.95 -5.51 10.32
N TYR A 107 -8.24 -4.97 9.16
CA TYR A 107 -9.16 -5.58 8.19
C TYR A 107 -8.44 -6.42 7.14
N CYS A 108 -7.11 -6.45 7.17
CA CYS A 108 -6.31 -7.18 6.19
C CYS A 108 -5.86 -8.53 6.73
N ASP A 109 -5.85 -9.53 5.86
CA ASP A 109 -5.32 -10.86 6.15
C ASP A 109 -4.11 -11.21 5.30
N THR A 110 -3.80 -10.38 4.32
CA THR A 110 -2.73 -10.60 3.35
C THR A 110 -1.98 -9.30 3.10
N ALA A 111 -0.67 -9.35 3.12
CA ALA A 111 0.18 -8.19 2.84
C ALA A 111 1.27 -8.55 1.83
N TYR A 112 1.34 -7.77 0.76
CA TYR A 112 2.43 -7.84 -0.21
C TYR A 112 3.41 -6.73 0.14
N ILE A 113 4.60 -7.12 0.61
CA ILE A 113 5.60 -6.19 1.10
C ILE A 113 6.87 -6.29 0.26
N THR A 114 7.20 -5.21 -0.46
CA THR A 114 8.49 -5.10 -1.12
C THR A 114 9.49 -4.58 -0.10
N LYS A 115 10.48 -5.38 0.24
CA LYS A 115 11.59 -4.95 1.08
C LYS A 115 12.68 -4.36 0.19
N VAL A 116 12.94 -3.08 0.35
CA VAL A 116 13.96 -2.34 -0.39
C VAL A 116 15.16 -2.17 0.55
N HIS A 117 16.27 -2.82 0.22
CA HIS A 117 17.42 -2.94 1.13
C HIS A 117 18.30 -1.69 1.13
N THR A 118 17.76 -0.64 1.73
CA THR A 118 18.46 0.61 1.99
C THR A 118 17.71 1.32 3.12
N THR A 119 18.30 2.37 3.69
CA THR A 119 17.69 3.09 4.80
C THR A 119 17.78 4.60 4.58
N PRO A 120 17.01 5.16 3.63
CA PRO A 120 16.91 6.60 3.51
C PRO A 120 16.14 7.16 4.71
N ASN A 121 16.33 8.44 5.00
CA ASN A 121 15.60 9.08 6.09
C ASN A 121 14.10 9.06 5.80
N SER A 122 13.33 8.39 6.65
CA SER A 122 11.87 8.36 6.59
C SER A 122 11.27 9.14 7.76
N ASP A 123 10.10 9.72 7.55
CA ASP A 123 9.30 10.31 8.63
C ASP A 123 8.00 9.52 8.84
N THR A 124 7.74 8.55 7.98
CA THR A 124 6.54 7.70 8.03
C THR A 124 6.98 6.25 7.97
N TYR A 125 6.39 5.41 8.82
CA TYR A 125 6.78 4.00 8.96
C TYR A 125 5.57 3.09 8.88
N PHE A 126 5.78 1.91 8.31
CA PHE A 126 4.81 0.82 8.34
C PHE A 126 5.11 -0.08 9.55
N PRO A 127 4.09 -0.64 10.21
CA PRO A 127 4.33 -1.55 11.34
C PRO A 127 5.22 -2.73 10.93
N ASN A 128 6.20 -3.07 11.75
CA ASN A 128 7.12 -4.17 11.47
C ASN A 128 6.40 -5.50 11.64
N LEU A 129 5.99 -6.12 10.54
CA LEU A 129 5.27 -7.39 10.56
C LEU A 129 6.17 -8.56 10.95
N ASP A 130 7.49 -8.43 10.81
CA ASP A 130 8.43 -9.47 11.26
C ASP A 130 8.46 -9.58 12.79
N ALA A 131 8.13 -8.49 13.48
CA ALA A 131 8.07 -8.44 14.93
C ALA A 131 6.66 -8.69 15.48
N ASP A 132 5.67 -8.87 14.63
CA ASP A 132 4.26 -9.03 15.03
C ASP A 132 3.88 -10.52 14.93
N PRO A 133 3.56 -11.17 16.09
CA PRO A 133 3.20 -12.59 16.09
C PRO A 133 1.89 -12.89 15.35
N ALA A 134 1.08 -11.88 15.03
CA ALA A 134 -0.15 -12.07 14.27
C ALA A 134 0.10 -12.25 12.76
N TRP A 135 1.33 -12.01 12.30
CA TRP A 135 1.70 -12.12 10.89
C TRP A 135 2.85 -13.09 10.67
N CYS A 136 2.87 -13.73 9.51
CA CYS A 136 3.89 -14.69 9.13
C CYS A 136 4.34 -14.45 7.69
N LEU A 137 5.66 -14.38 7.48
CA LEU A 137 6.24 -14.38 6.15
C LEU A 137 6.00 -15.76 5.52
N THR A 138 5.24 -15.80 4.44
CA THR A 138 4.82 -17.05 3.80
C THR A 138 5.69 -17.40 2.60
N GLU A 139 6.06 -16.40 1.79
CA GLU A 139 6.78 -16.64 0.55
C GLU A 139 7.51 -15.38 0.09
N VAL A 140 8.67 -15.58 -0.54
CA VAL A 140 9.36 -14.53 -1.31
C VAL A 140 8.98 -14.75 -2.78
N LEU A 141 8.19 -13.86 -3.34
CA LEU A 141 7.64 -14.00 -4.69
C LEU A 141 8.64 -13.65 -5.78
N GLN A 142 9.42 -12.62 -5.55
CA GLN A 142 10.45 -12.12 -6.48
C GLN A 142 11.58 -11.50 -5.67
N SER A 143 12.77 -11.49 -6.25
CA SER A 143 13.91 -10.78 -5.68
C SER A 143 14.82 -10.30 -6.81
N GLY A 144 15.65 -9.30 -6.52
CA GLY A 144 16.57 -8.77 -7.50
C GLY A 144 17.38 -7.60 -6.97
N GLU A 145 17.98 -6.88 -7.89
CA GLU A 145 18.78 -5.70 -7.60
C GLU A 145 18.54 -4.67 -8.70
N GLU A 146 18.39 -3.41 -8.30
CA GLU A 146 18.20 -2.29 -9.22
C GLU A 146 19.04 -1.12 -8.74
N ASN A 147 19.92 -0.59 -9.58
CA ASN A 147 20.81 0.52 -9.24
C ASN A 147 21.63 0.26 -7.97
N GLY A 148 22.09 -0.98 -7.79
CA GLY A 148 22.87 -1.37 -6.62
C GLY A 148 22.06 -1.62 -5.36
N ILE A 149 20.73 -1.56 -5.42
CA ILE A 149 19.85 -1.75 -4.27
C ILE A 149 19.11 -3.08 -4.41
N GLY A 150 19.31 -3.98 -3.46
CA GLY A 150 18.60 -5.25 -3.42
C GLY A 150 17.14 -5.09 -3.00
N TYR A 151 16.28 -5.96 -3.50
CA TYR A 151 14.87 -5.94 -3.10
C TYR A 151 14.28 -7.35 -3.11
N GLU A 152 13.22 -7.52 -2.33
CA GLU A 152 12.44 -8.76 -2.27
C GLU A 152 10.95 -8.41 -2.15
N MET A 153 10.12 -9.00 -3.02
CA MET A 153 8.67 -8.92 -2.91
C MET A 153 8.18 -10.09 -2.07
N CYS A 154 7.67 -9.80 -0.88
CA CYS A 154 7.31 -10.80 0.13
C CYS A 154 5.81 -10.88 0.33
N LEU A 155 5.31 -12.09 0.54
CA LEU A 155 3.92 -12.34 0.88
C LEU A 155 3.82 -12.68 2.38
N TYR A 156 3.07 -11.88 3.11
CA TYR A 156 2.75 -12.12 4.51
C TYR A 156 1.28 -12.49 4.66
N LYS A 157 1.00 -13.41 5.55
CA LYS A 157 -0.36 -13.83 5.88
C LYS A 157 -0.60 -13.64 7.37
N ARG A 158 -1.82 -13.27 7.72
CA ARG A 158 -2.25 -13.24 9.12
C ARG A 158 -2.40 -14.66 9.63
N VAL A 159 -1.87 -14.88 10.81
CA VAL A 159 -1.90 -16.19 11.46
C VAL A 159 -3.27 -16.47 12.05
#